data_d16b2705efaaa0aa7d9af8e387309e37
#
_entry.id   d16b2705efaaa0aa7d9af8e387309e37
#
_cell.length_a   1.000
_cell.length_b   1.000
_cell.length_c   1.000
_cell.angle_alpha   90.00
_cell.angle_beta   90.00
_cell.angle_gamma   90.00
#
_symmetry.space_group_name_H-M   'P 1'
#
loop_
_entity.id
_entity.type
_entity.pdbx_description
1 polymer ?
#
loop_
_entity_poly.entity_id
_entity_poly.type
_entity_poly.pdbx_seq_one_letter_code
_entity_poly.pdbx_strand_id
1 'polypeptide(L)'
;TLVIHLSFILILVGAFVTRYIGYEGVMQINEGDTSNDILSEFAYLNVFIDGDYVIDGQQQRLKLAPKKMDLSQRLSNHFSISKTYNQTPVTITYKDFIKGATKGMIEDPGGEGYLKIVEAGDGTRHDHYVKVGEVSNIHNILFAVNKPTKGAINIFYDEQSQEYQIQSSFAGEYMRMADQQKGIVIKDSLQNLQLRSLYQMAAMAFVIPDPVV
;
A
#
# COMPACT_ATOMS: atom_id res chain seq x y z
N THR A 1 -38.30 -18.22 45.82
CA THR A 1 -37.44 -18.94 44.83
C THR A 1 -37.80 -18.58 43.39
N LEU A 2 -39.06 -18.58 42.99
CA LEU A 2 -39.48 -18.33 41.59
C LEU A 2 -39.01 -16.94 41.09
N VAL A 3 -39.18 -15.88 41.90
CA VAL A 3 -38.78 -14.51 41.54
C VAL A 3 -37.27 -14.42 41.29
N ILE A 4 -36.46 -15.10 42.09
CA ILE A 4 -34.99 -15.13 41.92
C ILE A 4 -34.61 -15.79 40.58
N HIS A 5 -35.22 -16.90 40.23
CA HIS A 5 -34.93 -17.56 38.94
C HIS A 5 -35.38 -16.71 37.76
N LEU A 6 -36.52 -16.04 37.87
CA LEU A 6 -36.98 -15.12 36.83
C LEU A 6 -36.00 -13.95 36.62
N SER A 7 -35.48 -13.40 37.74
CA SER A 7 -34.48 -12.32 37.69
C SER A 7 -33.19 -12.78 36.97
N PHE A 8 -32.71 -14.00 37.25
CA PHE A 8 -31.56 -14.56 36.56
C PHE A 8 -31.79 -14.70 35.02
N ILE A 9 -32.98 -15.18 34.65
CA ILE A 9 -33.34 -15.31 33.22
C ILE A 9 -33.34 -13.94 32.57
N LEU A 10 -33.90 -12.91 33.18
CA LEU A 10 -33.89 -11.55 32.63
C LEU A 10 -32.48 -10.98 32.49
N ILE A 11 -31.61 -11.21 33.47
CA ILE A 11 -30.20 -10.79 33.40
C ILE A 11 -29.49 -11.50 32.24
N LEU A 12 -29.69 -12.81 32.06
CA LEU A 12 -29.10 -13.57 30.98
C LEU A 12 -29.59 -13.08 29.60
N VAL A 13 -30.91 -12.82 29.49
CA VAL A 13 -31.44 -12.25 28.23
C VAL A 13 -30.87 -10.87 27.97
N GLY A 14 -30.77 -10.00 28.98
CA GLY A 14 -30.12 -8.69 28.83
C GLY A 14 -28.67 -8.80 28.38
N ALA A 15 -27.89 -9.66 29.02
CA ALA A 15 -26.49 -9.91 28.64
C ALA A 15 -26.38 -10.47 27.22
N PHE A 16 -27.27 -11.36 26.81
CA PHE A 16 -27.34 -11.88 25.45
C PHE A 16 -27.61 -10.76 24.44
N VAL A 17 -28.61 -9.91 24.70
CA VAL A 17 -28.93 -8.77 23.82
C VAL A 17 -27.75 -7.82 23.72
N THR A 18 -27.12 -7.45 24.81
CA THR A 18 -25.94 -6.56 24.81
C THR A 18 -24.78 -7.18 24.02
N ARG A 19 -24.51 -8.46 24.22
CA ARG A 19 -23.35 -9.14 23.62
C ARG A 19 -23.52 -9.44 22.13
N TYR A 20 -24.73 -9.82 21.68
CA TYR A 20 -24.95 -10.34 20.34
C TYR A 20 -25.74 -9.41 19.42
N ILE A 21 -26.54 -8.50 19.99
CA ILE A 21 -27.38 -7.57 19.24
C ILE A 21 -26.90 -6.13 19.43
N GLY A 22 -26.28 -5.83 20.57
CA GLY A 22 -25.76 -4.50 20.89
C GLY A 22 -24.70 -4.02 19.90
N TYR A 23 -24.65 -2.73 19.70
CA TYR A 23 -23.64 -2.03 18.93
C TYR A 23 -22.83 -1.12 19.85
N GLU A 24 -21.56 -1.35 19.95
CA GLU A 24 -20.66 -0.59 20.81
C GLU A 24 -19.59 0.12 19.99
N GLY A 25 -19.16 1.29 20.43
CA GLY A 25 -18.09 2.05 19.82
C GLY A 25 -17.60 3.16 20.72
N VAL A 26 -16.47 3.72 20.41
CA VAL A 26 -15.86 4.84 21.13
C VAL A 26 -15.98 6.10 20.28
N MET A 27 -16.48 7.17 20.87
CA MET A 27 -16.52 8.49 20.27
C MET A 27 -15.46 9.36 20.96
N GLN A 28 -14.48 9.81 20.20
CA GLN A 28 -13.46 10.72 20.69
C GLN A 28 -13.83 12.15 20.28
N ILE A 29 -14.03 13.01 21.28
CA ILE A 29 -14.37 14.42 21.07
C ILE A 29 -13.35 15.25 21.85
N ASN A 30 -12.59 16.10 21.15
CA ASN A 30 -11.70 17.05 21.80
C ASN A 30 -12.50 18.24 22.36
N GLU A 31 -11.90 18.96 23.30
CA GLU A 31 -12.54 20.15 23.89
C GLU A 31 -12.80 21.20 22.80
N GLY A 32 -14.05 21.63 22.68
CA GLY A 32 -14.50 22.57 21.66
C GLY A 32 -14.92 21.97 20.32
N ASP A 33 -14.73 20.67 20.12
CA ASP A 33 -15.12 19.98 18.89
C ASP A 33 -16.51 19.33 19.02
N THR A 34 -17.04 18.93 17.86
CA THR A 34 -18.23 18.07 17.78
C THR A 34 -17.94 16.91 16.87
N SER A 35 -18.44 15.71 17.17
CA SER A 35 -18.32 14.52 16.32
C SER A 35 -19.68 13.84 16.20
N ASN A 36 -19.94 13.28 15.02
CA ASN A 36 -21.09 12.42 14.74
C ASN A 36 -20.66 11.00 14.35
N ASP A 37 -19.36 10.70 14.46
CA ASP A 37 -18.77 9.42 14.11
C ASP A 37 -18.34 8.66 15.37
N ILE A 38 -18.55 7.33 15.37
CA ILE A 38 -18.06 6.42 16.40
C ILE A 38 -17.07 5.43 15.81
N LEU A 39 -16.01 5.15 16.53
CA LEU A 39 -15.08 4.06 16.23
C LEU A 39 -15.65 2.76 16.78
N SER A 40 -16.00 1.87 15.88
CA SER A 40 -16.52 0.54 16.21
C SER A 40 -15.36 -0.47 16.33
N GLU A 41 -15.55 -1.52 17.11
CA GLU A 41 -14.63 -2.67 17.16
C GLU A 41 -14.61 -3.49 15.86
N PHE A 42 -15.54 -3.24 14.97
CA PHE A 42 -15.67 -3.98 13.72
C PHE A 42 -14.93 -3.30 12.57
N ALA A 43 -14.32 -4.11 11.69
CA ALA A 43 -13.77 -3.64 10.45
C ALA A 43 -14.88 -3.48 9.39
N TYR A 44 -14.80 -2.41 8.60
CA TYR A 44 -15.73 -2.14 7.51
C TYR A 44 -14.98 -1.93 6.20
N LEU A 45 -15.48 -2.56 5.14
CA LEU A 45 -15.05 -2.25 3.79
C LEU A 45 -15.83 -1.02 3.31
N ASN A 46 -15.13 0.08 3.11
CA ASN A 46 -15.65 1.28 2.46
C ASN A 46 -15.20 1.29 1.01
N VAL A 47 -16.13 1.38 0.09
CA VAL A 47 -15.85 1.38 -1.34
C VAL A 47 -16.29 2.72 -1.94
N PHE A 48 -15.37 3.32 -2.68
CA PHE A 48 -15.61 4.55 -3.44
C PHE A 48 -15.32 4.26 -4.91
N ILE A 49 -16.19 4.74 -5.79
CA ILE A 49 -15.99 4.65 -7.23
C ILE A 49 -15.83 6.09 -7.72
N ASP A 50 -14.63 6.43 -8.15
CA ASP A 50 -14.34 7.74 -8.73
C ASP A 50 -14.62 7.72 -10.23
N GLY A 51 -15.34 8.72 -10.71
CA GLY A 51 -15.70 8.84 -12.12
C GLY A 51 -14.85 9.89 -12.84
N ASP A 52 -14.77 9.73 -14.13
CA ASP A 52 -14.06 10.65 -15.00
C ASP A 52 -14.93 11.84 -15.41
N TYR A 53 -16.22 11.84 -15.07
CA TYR A 53 -17.13 12.90 -15.43
C TYR A 53 -17.38 13.90 -14.31
N VAL A 54 -17.65 15.12 -14.69
CA VAL A 54 -17.86 16.25 -13.81
C VAL A 54 -19.29 16.75 -13.97
N ILE A 55 -20.00 16.99 -12.85
CA ILE A 55 -21.29 17.67 -12.83
C ILE A 55 -21.09 18.99 -12.07
N ASP A 56 -21.51 20.10 -12.68
CA ASP A 56 -21.38 21.46 -12.10
C ASP A 56 -19.96 21.80 -11.59
N GLY A 57 -18.93 21.34 -12.33
CA GLY A 57 -17.52 21.58 -11.98
C GLY A 57 -16.97 20.65 -10.88
N GLN A 58 -17.75 19.71 -10.38
CA GLN A 58 -17.31 18.76 -9.36
C GLN A 58 -17.19 17.33 -9.90
N GLN A 59 -16.06 16.70 -9.62
CA GLN A 59 -15.87 15.28 -9.92
C GLN A 59 -16.86 14.43 -9.13
N GLN A 60 -17.50 13.51 -9.82
CA GLN A 60 -18.51 12.62 -9.21
C GLN A 60 -17.84 11.42 -8.55
N ARG A 61 -18.27 11.16 -7.33
CA ARG A 61 -17.84 9.99 -6.54
C ARG A 61 -19.06 9.25 -6.02
N LEU A 62 -19.15 7.97 -6.32
CA LEU A 62 -20.17 7.10 -5.74
C LEU A 62 -19.59 6.39 -4.51
N LYS A 63 -20.18 6.65 -3.33
CA LYS A 63 -19.90 5.92 -2.11
C LYS A 63 -20.92 4.77 -1.96
N LEU A 64 -20.43 3.55 -1.84
CA LEU A 64 -21.28 2.40 -1.53
C LEU A 64 -21.49 2.31 -0.01
N ALA A 65 -22.59 1.67 0.40
CA ALA A 65 -22.84 1.43 1.82
C ALA A 65 -21.71 0.59 2.42
N PRO A 66 -21.21 0.95 3.62
CA PRO A 66 -20.17 0.20 4.29
C PRO A 66 -20.60 -1.25 4.51
N LYS A 67 -19.70 -2.19 4.19
CA LYS A 67 -19.92 -3.61 4.43
C LYS A 67 -19.08 -4.06 5.63
N LYS A 68 -19.75 -4.52 6.70
CA LYS A 68 -19.07 -5.12 7.85
C LYS A 68 -18.29 -6.36 7.39
N MET A 69 -17.03 -6.45 7.81
CA MET A 69 -16.11 -7.53 7.50
C MET A 69 -15.83 -8.36 8.75
N ASP A 70 -15.87 -9.66 8.62
CA ASP A 70 -15.35 -10.56 9.64
C ASP A 70 -13.91 -10.95 9.29
N LEU A 71 -12.96 -10.46 10.09
CA LEU A 71 -11.53 -10.72 9.91
C LEU A 71 -11.06 -11.89 10.78
N SER A 72 -11.94 -12.82 11.11
CA SER A 72 -11.59 -14.06 11.82
C SER A 72 -11.28 -15.19 10.83
N GLN A 73 -10.43 -16.13 11.28
CA GLN A 73 -10.16 -17.36 10.51
C GLN A 73 -11.33 -18.35 10.52
N ARG A 74 -12.29 -18.17 11.43
CA ARG A 74 -13.37 -19.13 11.66
C ARG A 74 -14.58 -18.85 10.80
N LEU A 75 -14.76 -17.59 10.42
CA LEU A 75 -15.90 -17.14 9.63
C LEU A 75 -15.39 -16.56 8.32
N SER A 76 -16.02 -16.92 7.25
CA SER A 76 -15.70 -16.41 5.92
C SER A 76 -16.73 -15.37 5.51
N ASN A 77 -16.26 -14.27 5.00
CA ASN A 77 -17.16 -13.29 4.39
C ASN A 77 -17.61 -13.81 3.02
N HIS A 78 -18.90 -13.75 2.77
CA HIS A 78 -19.45 -14.10 1.47
C HIS A 78 -20.32 -12.94 0.99
N PHE A 79 -19.79 -12.19 0.02
CA PHE A 79 -20.60 -11.15 -0.61
C PHE A 79 -20.15 -10.87 -2.05
N SER A 80 -21.09 -10.43 -2.84
CA SER A 80 -20.85 -9.79 -4.13
C SER A 80 -21.75 -8.57 -4.21
N ILE A 81 -21.15 -7.40 -4.41
CA ILE A 81 -21.86 -6.13 -4.51
C ILE A 81 -21.75 -5.67 -5.94
N SER A 82 -22.88 -5.55 -6.63
CA SER A 82 -22.93 -5.03 -8.00
C SER A 82 -23.64 -3.68 -8.01
N LYS A 83 -23.04 -2.69 -8.65
CA LYS A 83 -23.61 -1.36 -8.87
C LYS A 83 -23.24 -0.89 -10.27
N THR A 84 -24.12 -0.11 -10.86
CA THR A 84 -23.83 0.57 -12.12
C THR A 84 -23.39 1.99 -11.82
N TYR A 85 -22.25 2.39 -12.36
CA TYR A 85 -21.73 3.72 -12.28
C TYR A 85 -21.47 4.25 -13.69
N ASN A 86 -22.11 5.37 -14.03
CA ASN A 86 -22.04 5.96 -15.39
C ASN A 86 -22.21 4.90 -16.52
N GLN A 87 -23.28 4.10 -16.44
CA GLN A 87 -23.62 2.99 -17.36
C GLN A 87 -22.62 1.81 -17.37
N THR A 88 -21.54 1.88 -16.59
CA THR A 88 -20.57 0.80 -16.46
C THR A 88 -20.90 -0.05 -15.24
N PRO A 89 -21.09 -1.37 -15.38
CA PRO A 89 -21.30 -2.25 -14.24
C PRO A 89 -20.00 -2.46 -13.48
N VAL A 90 -20.04 -2.28 -12.17
CA VAL A 90 -18.92 -2.54 -11.25
C VAL A 90 -19.36 -3.62 -10.27
N THR A 91 -18.60 -4.69 -10.18
CA THR A 91 -18.86 -5.80 -9.25
C THR A 91 -17.66 -6.01 -8.33
N ILE A 92 -17.93 -6.05 -7.02
CA ILE A 92 -16.94 -6.26 -5.98
C ILE A 92 -17.32 -7.57 -5.29
N THR A 93 -16.45 -8.56 -5.43
CA THR A 93 -16.66 -9.89 -4.84
C THR A 93 -15.56 -10.18 -3.84
N TYR A 94 -15.94 -10.59 -2.64
CA TYR A 94 -15.01 -11.10 -1.65
C TYR A 94 -14.39 -12.42 -2.17
N LYS A 95 -13.08 -12.51 -2.10
CA LYS A 95 -12.36 -13.75 -2.45
C LYS A 95 -11.87 -14.48 -1.22
N ASP A 96 -11.03 -13.84 -0.42
CA ASP A 96 -10.42 -14.50 0.72
C ASP A 96 -9.87 -13.50 1.74
N PHE A 97 -9.48 -14.02 2.93
CA PHE A 97 -8.79 -13.31 3.98
C PHE A 97 -7.66 -14.19 4.53
N ILE A 98 -6.43 -13.71 4.45
CA ILE A 98 -5.24 -14.39 4.94
C ILE A 98 -4.76 -13.66 6.19
N LYS A 99 -4.89 -14.33 7.36
CA LYS A 99 -4.44 -13.77 8.63
C LYS A 99 -2.93 -13.81 8.76
N GLY A 100 -2.34 -12.71 9.20
CA GLY A 100 -0.90 -12.63 9.43
C GLY A 100 -0.07 -12.64 8.15
N ALA A 101 -0.69 -12.33 7.01
CA ALA A 101 0.01 -12.22 5.73
C ALA A 101 1.03 -11.09 5.76
N THR A 102 2.19 -11.35 5.23
CA THR A 102 3.22 -10.35 4.94
C THR A 102 3.26 -10.13 3.44
N LYS A 103 3.27 -8.87 3.03
CA LYS A 103 3.44 -8.54 1.62
C LYS A 103 4.91 -8.70 1.22
N GLY A 104 5.18 -9.44 0.17
CA GLY A 104 6.54 -9.66 -0.32
C GLY A 104 6.52 -10.12 -1.78
N MET A 105 7.70 -10.06 -2.40
CA MET A 105 7.94 -10.67 -3.71
C MET A 105 8.31 -12.13 -3.51
N ILE A 106 7.85 -12.97 -4.41
CA ILE A 106 8.23 -14.38 -4.50
C ILE A 106 8.80 -14.62 -5.91
N GLU A 107 9.84 -15.46 -5.99
CA GLU A 107 10.38 -15.85 -7.28
C GLU A 107 9.36 -16.71 -8.04
N ASP A 108 9.12 -16.35 -9.30
CA ASP A 108 8.26 -17.09 -10.24
C ASP A 108 8.99 -17.21 -11.57
N PRO A 109 9.31 -18.41 -12.06
CA PRO A 109 10.00 -18.60 -13.34
C PRO A 109 9.27 -18.02 -14.57
N GLY A 110 7.96 -17.77 -14.44
CA GLY A 110 7.14 -17.10 -15.45
C GLY A 110 6.81 -15.65 -15.10
N GLY A 111 7.38 -15.14 -14.03
CA GLY A 111 7.09 -13.82 -13.49
C GLY A 111 7.73 -12.69 -14.29
N GLU A 112 7.40 -11.48 -13.91
CA GLU A 112 7.96 -10.25 -14.47
C GLU A 112 9.08 -9.73 -13.58
N GLY A 113 10.16 -9.22 -14.19
CA GLY A 113 11.31 -8.71 -13.44
C GLY A 113 11.00 -7.42 -12.67
N TYR A 114 11.43 -7.35 -11.43
CA TYR A 114 11.31 -6.17 -10.58
C TYR A 114 12.66 -5.81 -9.96
N LEU A 115 12.97 -4.52 -9.95
CA LEU A 115 14.10 -3.98 -9.22
C LEU A 115 13.63 -3.45 -7.88
N LYS A 116 14.26 -3.94 -6.80
CA LYS A 116 14.00 -3.45 -5.45
C LYS A 116 14.81 -2.20 -5.16
N ILE A 117 14.14 -1.16 -4.69
CA ILE A 117 14.74 0.08 -4.20
C ILE A 117 14.33 0.24 -2.74
N VAL A 118 15.31 0.39 -1.89
CA VAL A 118 15.12 0.59 -0.45
C VAL A 118 15.51 2.01 -0.10
N GLU A 119 14.60 2.76 0.48
CA GLU A 119 14.89 4.10 0.96
C GLU A 119 14.67 4.20 2.47
N ALA A 120 15.33 5.17 3.09
CA ALA A 120 15.13 5.52 4.48
C ALA A 120 14.52 6.92 4.54
N GLY A 121 13.20 6.98 4.74
CA GLY A 121 12.45 8.20 4.97
C GLY A 121 11.84 8.19 6.36
N ASP A 122 11.67 9.36 6.98
CA ASP A 122 11.00 9.56 8.28
C ASP A 122 11.47 8.63 9.41
N GLY A 123 12.75 8.19 9.35
CA GLY A 123 13.33 7.25 10.31
C GLY A 123 12.87 5.79 10.14
N THR A 124 12.13 5.48 9.09
CA THR A 124 11.70 4.13 8.74
C THR A 124 12.26 3.70 7.39
N ARG A 125 12.33 2.38 7.19
CA ARG A 125 12.75 1.79 5.92
C ARG A 125 11.52 1.50 5.06
N HIS A 126 11.57 1.92 3.80
CA HIS A 126 10.53 1.66 2.81
C HIS A 126 11.10 0.86 1.65
N ASP A 127 10.42 -0.23 1.31
CA ASP A 127 10.77 -1.09 0.19
C ASP A 127 9.84 -0.79 -1.01
N HIS A 128 10.43 -0.39 -2.12
CA HIS A 128 9.73 -0.12 -3.39
C HIS A 128 10.18 -1.13 -4.44
N TYR A 129 9.25 -1.51 -5.30
CA TYR A 129 9.51 -2.44 -6.41
C TYR A 129 9.14 -1.76 -7.72
N VAL A 130 10.10 -1.61 -8.60
CA VAL A 130 9.93 -1.02 -9.93
C VAL A 130 10.02 -2.12 -10.97
N LYS A 131 8.93 -2.32 -11.71
CA LYS A 131 8.88 -3.31 -12.78
C LYS A 131 9.83 -2.93 -13.92
N VAL A 132 10.52 -3.92 -14.48
CA VAL A 132 11.35 -3.73 -15.68
C VAL A 132 10.47 -3.26 -16.85
N GLY A 133 10.90 -2.20 -17.52
CA GLY A 133 10.13 -1.55 -18.59
C GLY A 133 9.13 -0.50 -18.09
N GLU A 134 9.08 -0.20 -16.80
CA GLU A 134 8.17 0.78 -16.21
C GLU A 134 8.87 1.95 -15.50
N VAL A 135 8.07 2.94 -15.13
CA VAL A 135 8.48 4.11 -14.35
C VAL A 135 7.64 4.19 -13.11
N SER A 136 8.28 4.35 -11.97
CA SER A 136 7.60 4.56 -10.68
C SER A 136 7.99 5.89 -10.08
N ASN A 137 7.03 6.56 -9.46
CA ASN A 137 7.26 7.77 -8.70
C ASN A 137 7.43 7.40 -7.21
N ILE A 138 8.61 7.68 -6.67
CA ILE A 138 8.94 7.48 -5.25
C ILE A 138 9.28 8.85 -4.68
N HIS A 139 8.45 9.37 -3.81
CA HIS A 139 8.61 10.68 -3.17
C HIS A 139 8.95 11.83 -4.15
N ASN A 140 8.19 11.91 -5.26
CA ASN A 140 8.36 12.88 -6.36
C ASN A 140 9.65 12.73 -7.18
N ILE A 141 10.38 11.64 -7.02
CA ILE A 141 11.51 11.27 -7.87
C ILE A 141 11.08 10.09 -8.75
N LEU A 142 11.29 10.22 -10.05
CA LEU A 142 10.98 9.16 -10.99
C LEU A 142 12.15 8.18 -11.06
N PHE A 143 11.84 6.90 -10.87
CA PHE A 143 12.74 5.77 -11.12
C PHE A 143 12.24 4.99 -12.33
N ALA A 144 13.11 4.77 -13.29
CA ALA A 144 12.79 4.05 -14.50
C ALA A 144 13.76 2.88 -14.69
N VAL A 145 13.26 1.67 -14.92
CA VAL A 145 14.06 0.48 -15.16
C VAL A 145 13.87 0.05 -16.61
N ASN A 146 14.95 0.01 -17.39
CA ASN A 146 14.95 -0.29 -18.83
C ASN A 146 13.94 0.53 -19.66
N LYS A 147 13.59 1.74 -19.18
CA LYS A 147 12.70 2.67 -19.88
C LYS A 147 13.25 4.10 -19.79
N PRO A 148 14.12 4.50 -20.71
CA PRO A 148 14.73 5.83 -20.69
C PRO A 148 13.70 6.93 -20.52
N THR A 149 13.77 7.66 -19.41
CA THR A 149 12.79 8.68 -19.04
C THR A 149 13.51 9.97 -18.67
N LYS A 150 13.14 11.07 -19.31
CA LYS A 150 13.71 12.39 -19.00
C LYS A 150 13.29 12.83 -17.58
N GLY A 151 14.24 13.35 -16.83
CA GLY A 151 13.99 13.80 -15.46
C GLY A 151 13.99 12.70 -14.42
N ALA A 152 14.26 11.46 -14.80
CA ALA A 152 14.28 10.31 -13.92
C ALA A 152 15.70 9.88 -13.52
N ILE A 153 15.77 9.02 -12.52
CA ILE A 153 16.89 8.13 -12.27
C ILE A 153 16.64 6.88 -13.11
N ASN A 154 17.35 6.77 -14.23
CA ASN A 154 17.25 5.65 -15.15
C ASN A 154 18.23 4.56 -14.75
N ILE A 155 17.75 3.35 -14.60
CA ILE A 155 18.53 2.16 -14.31
C ILE A 155 18.37 1.21 -15.49
N PHE A 156 19.48 0.79 -16.03
CA PHE A 156 19.53 -0.15 -17.15
C PHE A 156 20.08 -1.47 -16.64
N TYR A 157 19.38 -2.51 -16.93
CA TYR A 157 19.75 -3.88 -16.63
C TYR A 157 19.82 -4.69 -17.91
N ASP A 158 20.96 -5.34 -18.14
CA ASP A 158 21.17 -6.28 -19.23
C ASP A 158 21.13 -7.70 -18.67
N GLU A 159 20.10 -8.46 -19.05
CA GLU A 159 19.91 -9.84 -18.60
C GLU A 159 21.03 -10.78 -19.05
N GLN A 160 21.70 -10.50 -20.18
CA GLN A 160 22.75 -11.36 -20.72
C GLN A 160 24.07 -11.20 -19.97
N SER A 161 24.47 -9.94 -19.74
CA SER A 161 25.72 -9.63 -19.04
C SER A 161 25.56 -9.54 -17.53
N GLN A 162 24.33 -9.46 -17.01
CA GLN A 162 24.02 -9.19 -15.60
C GLN A 162 24.61 -7.87 -15.12
N GLU A 163 24.81 -6.91 -16.03
CA GLU A 163 25.37 -5.61 -15.74
C GLU A 163 24.28 -4.58 -15.46
N TYR A 164 24.57 -3.69 -14.54
CA TYR A 164 23.71 -2.57 -14.17
C TYR A 164 24.36 -1.25 -14.47
N GLN A 165 23.62 -0.35 -15.11
CA GLN A 165 24.05 1.01 -15.37
C GLN A 165 23.04 2.01 -14.83
N ILE A 166 23.50 3.19 -14.47
CA ILE A 166 22.69 4.30 -13.99
C ILE A 166 22.94 5.54 -14.84
N GLN A 167 21.87 6.21 -15.22
CA GLN A 167 21.90 7.55 -15.79
C GLN A 167 20.88 8.41 -15.05
N SER A 168 21.36 9.37 -14.29
CA SER A 168 20.50 10.19 -13.45
C SER A 168 20.44 11.63 -13.97
N SER A 169 19.25 12.21 -13.99
CA SER A 169 19.05 13.66 -14.19
C SER A 169 19.54 14.52 -13.01
N PHE A 170 20.00 13.87 -11.93
CA PHE A 170 20.52 14.51 -10.75
C PHE A 170 21.98 14.10 -10.52
N ALA A 171 22.80 15.04 -10.09
CA ALA A 171 24.12 14.71 -9.54
C ALA A 171 23.94 14.14 -8.12
N GLY A 172 24.86 13.28 -7.73
CA GLY A 172 24.84 12.69 -6.40
C GLY A 172 26.14 11.99 -6.06
N GLU A 173 26.12 11.32 -4.93
CA GLU A 173 27.24 10.49 -4.48
C GLU A 173 26.71 9.12 -4.04
N TYR A 174 27.59 8.15 -4.02
CA TYR A 174 27.30 6.85 -3.43
C TYR A 174 28.41 6.38 -2.53
N MET A 175 28.05 5.54 -1.58
CA MET A 175 29.01 4.85 -0.71
C MET A 175 28.71 3.36 -0.77
N ARG A 176 29.68 2.58 -1.19
CA ARG A 176 29.61 1.13 -1.21
C ARG A 176 29.62 0.58 0.22
N MET A 177 28.61 -0.20 0.56
CA MET A 177 28.41 -0.63 1.96
C MET A 177 29.47 -1.65 2.43
N ALA A 178 30.07 -2.39 1.50
CA ALA A 178 31.04 -3.44 1.82
C ALA A 178 32.39 -2.92 2.36
N ASP A 179 32.89 -1.82 1.79
CA ASP A 179 34.23 -1.28 2.05
C ASP A 179 34.24 0.23 2.26
N GLN A 180 33.07 0.86 2.32
CA GLN A 180 32.86 2.29 2.53
C GLN A 180 33.53 3.19 1.47
N GLN A 181 33.91 2.63 0.32
CA GLN A 181 34.43 3.43 -0.78
C GLN A 181 33.32 4.34 -1.33
N LYS A 182 33.70 5.61 -1.52
CA LYS A 182 32.80 6.64 -2.04
C LYS A 182 33.05 6.85 -3.54
N GLY A 183 31.98 7.16 -4.25
CA GLY A 183 32.01 7.57 -5.64
C GLY A 183 30.96 8.63 -5.90
N ILE A 184 30.99 9.19 -7.11
CA ILE A 184 30.06 10.24 -7.53
C ILE A 184 29.18 9.73 -8.66
N VAL A 185 27.94 10.22 -8.70
CA VAL A 185 27.04 10.07 -9.84
C VAL A 185 27.04 11.41 -10.61
N ILE A 186 27.58 11.37 -11.81
CA ILE A 186 27.64 12.54 -12.67
C ILE A 186 26.29 12.67 -13.38
N LYS A 187 25.70 13.85 -13.27
CA LYS A 187 24.42 14.17 -13.90
C LYS A 187 24.46 13.88 -15.42
N ASP A 188 23.39 13.27 -15.92
CA ASP A 188 23.16 12.94 -17.33
C ASP A 188 24.20 12.01 -17.98
N SER A 189 25.14 11.47 -17.18
CA SER A 189 26.15 10.52 -17.65
C SER A 189 25.74 9.09 -17.36
N LEU A 190 25.95 8.20 -18.33
CA LEU A 190 25.77 6.76 -18.15
C LEU A 190 26.99 6.19 -17.41
N GLN A 191 26.77 5.50 -16.31
CA GLN A 191 27.80 4.97 -15.41
C GLN A 191 27.40 3.59 -14.89
N ASN A 192 28.38 2.80 -14.47
CA ASN A 192 28.10 1.53 -13.81
C ASN A 192 27.40 1.76 -12.48
N LEU A 193 26.27 1.10 -12.29
CA LEU A 193 25.55 1.08 -11.03
C LEU A 193 26.23 0.10 -10.07
N GLN A 194 26.49 0.56 -8.85
CA GLN A 194 27.02 -0.28 -7.78
C GLN A 194 25.87 -0.78 -6.90
N LEU A 195 25.49 -2.04 -7.02
CA LEU A 195 24.54 -2.66 -6.10
C LEU A 195 25.05 -2.61 -4.66
N ARG A 196 24.17 -2.68 -3.68
CA ARG A 196 24.49 -2.62 -2.24
C ARG A 196 25.29 -1.39 -1.84
N SER A 197 24.99 -0.28 -2.50
CA SER A 197 25.59 1.02 -2.20
C SER A 197 24.52 2.01 -1.79
N LEU A 198 24.84 2.84 -0.81
CA LEU A 198 23.97 3.94 -0.39
C LEU A 198 24.16 5.10 -1.35
N TYR A 199 23.15 5.40 -2.13
CA TYR A 199 23.08 6.56 -3.02
C TYR A 199 22.44 7.73 -2.31
N GLN A 200 23.01 8.91 -2.48
CA GLN A 200 22.46 10.18 -2.01
C GLN A 200 22.34 11.13 -3.19
N MET A 201 21.12 11.35 -3.66
CA MET A 201 20.83 12.27 -4.77
C MET A 201 19.39 12.75 -4.71
N ALA A 202 19.11 13.92 -5.27
CA ALA A 202 17.79 14.54 -5.31
C ALA A 202 17.12 14.63 -3.92
N ALA A 203 17.89 14.90 -2.87
CA ALA A 203 17.47 14.92 -1.47
C ALA A 203 16.92 13.59 -0.92
N MET A 204 17.20 12.47 -1.60
CA MET A 204 16.81 11.13 -1.18
C MET A 204 18.06 10.27 -0.94
N ALA A 205 17.99 9.41 0.07
CA ALA A 205 18.96 8.36 0.33
C ALA A 205 18.32 7.00 0.03
N PHE A 206 18.92 6.22 -0.86
CA PHE A 206 18.38 4.91 -1.23
C PHE A 206 19.47 3.89 -1.53
N VAL A 207 19.09 2.62 -1.46
CA VAL A 207 19.95 1.47 -1.76
C VAL A 207 19.22 0.58 -2.78
N ILE A 208 19.97 0.05 -3.74
CA ILE A 208 19.52 -1.07 -4.58
C ILE A 208 20.25 -2.31 -4.08
N PRO A 209 19.59 -3.14 -3.24
CA PRO A 209 20.28 -4.19 -2.49
C PRO A 209 20.61 -5.40 -3.35
N ASP A 210 19.73 -5.75 -4.24
CA ASP A 210 19.76 -7.02 -4.96
C ASP A 210 19.55 -6.82 -6.47
N PRO A 211 19.95 -7.80 -7.29
CA PRO A 211 19.61 -7.84 -8.69
C PRO A 211 18.08 -7.79 -8.93
N VAL A 212 17.71 -7.63 -10.20
CA VAL A 212 16.32 -7.84 -10.66
C VAL A 212 15.90 -9.27 -10.38
N VAL A 213 14.74 -9.46 -9.82
CA VAL A 213 14.11 -10.75 -9.54
C VAL A 213 12.78 -10.83 -10.25
#